data_cfb4697a3582c256b7e021862e838c74
#
_entry.id   cfb4697a3582c256b7e021862e838c74
#
_cell.length_a   1.000
_cell.length_b   1.000
_cell.length_c   1.000
_cell.angle_alpha   90.00
_cell.angle_beta   90.00
_cell.angle_gamma   90.00
#
_symmetry.space_group_name_H-M   'P 1'
#
loop_
_entity.id
_entity.type
_entity.pdbx_description
1 polymer ?
#
loop_
_entity_poly.entity_id
_entity_poly.type
_entity_poly.pdbx_seq_one_letter_code
_entity_poly.pdbx_strand_id
1 'polypeptide(L)'
;MGLLLIGFRRGQFFLRPGELNAPAPPWPEVGVNKPSTWRPLGVRLSLLAFFVLLLVIGVFYAGRVTLEAVWAAAPLLPLILLFAGTNSFYEEIAYRAALLAPIHRVLGKTHSVLLTAAFFGIGHFYGVPYGLLGVAFSAFFGWILARSMLETKGIFWPWLIHMIADTVIFGFLAIGAVQLSG
;
A
#
# COMPACT_ATOMS: atom_id res chain seq x y z
N MET A 1 -15.62 9.90 -10.68
CA MET A 1 -16.15 11.15 -11.25
C MET A 1 -17.63 11.36 -10.95
N GLY A 2 -18.50 10.36 -11.12
CA GLY A 2 -19.95 10.47 -10.88
C GLY A 2 -20.38 11.00 -9.50
N LEU A 3 -19.70 10.58 -8.42
CA LEU A 3 -20.02 11.04 -7.06
C LEU A 3 -19.82 12.56 -6.87
N LEU A 4 -18.87 13.16 -7.57
CA LEU A 4 -18.65 14.60 -7.51
C LEU A 4 -19.78 15.36 -8.21
N LEU A 5 -20.38 14.76 -9.25
CA LEU A 5 -21.51 15.37 -10.01
C LEU A 5 -22.80 15.40 -9.18
N ILE A 6 -22.97 14.49 -8.23
CA ILE A 6 -24.12 14.43 -7.34
C ILE A 6 -23.89 15.14 -5.98
N GLY A 7 -22.89 16.03 -5.93
CA GLY A 7 -22.68 16.94 -4.81
C GLY A 7 -21.72 16.47 -3.71
N PHE A 8 -21.06 15.32 -3.86
CA PHE A 8 -20.04 14.91 -2.90
C PHE A 8 -18.74 15.71 -3.09
N ARG A 9 -18.10 16.08 -1.98
CA ARG A 9 -16.81 16.78 -1.99
C ARG A 9 -15.65 15.81 -1.92
N ARG A 10 -14.54 16.12 -2.60
CA ARG A 10 -13.30 15.30 -2.58
C ARG A 10 -12.81 14.97 -1.17
N GLY A 11 -12.92 15.90 -0.23
CA GLY A 11 -12.55 15.68 1.17
C GLY A 11 -13.39 14.63 1.90
N GLN A 12 -14.61 14.33 1.44
CA GLN A 12 -15.46 13.30 2.04
C GLN A 12 -14.98 11.88 1.72
N PHE A 13 -14.16 11.73 0.67
CA PHE A 13 -13.55 10.48 0.22
C PHE A 13 -12.03 10.49 0.41
N PHE A 14 -11.50 11.41 1.22
CA PHE A 14 -10.04 11.56 1.45
C PHE A 14 -9.23 11.80 0.15
N LEU A 15 -9.85 12.22 -0.95
CA LEU A 15 -9.20 12.51 -2.24
C LEU A 15 -8.53 13.89 -2.22
N ARG A 16 -7.65 14.09 -1.27
CA ARG A 16 -6.77 15.24 -1.07
C ARG A 16 -5.47 14.74 -0.41
N PRO A 17 -4.37 15.49 -0.44
CA PRO A 17 -3.13 15.05 0.22
C PRO A 17 -3.31 14.71 1.70
N GLY A 18 -4.16 15.46 2.41
CA GLY A 18 -4.37 15.29 3.85
C GLY A 18 -3.36 16.09 4.68
N GLU A 19 -3.36 15.85 5.97
CA GLU A 19 -2.47 16.48 6.93
C GLU A 19 -1.18 15.66 7.06
N LEU A 20 -0.15 16.02 6.28
CA LEU A 20 1.09 15.24 6.18
C LEU A 20 1.82 15.11 7.52
N ASN A 21 1.61 16.04 8.43
CA ASN A 21 2.20 16.03 9.76
C ASN A 21 1.15 15.87 10.89
N ALA A 22 0.03 15.22 10.58
CA ALA A 22 -1.01 14.94 11.57
C ALA A 22 -0.44 14.21 12.79
N PRO A 23 -1.01 14.43 13.99
CA PRO A 23 -0.65 13.63 15.17
C PRO A 23 -0.88 12.14 14.92
N ALA A 24 0.14 11.34 15.24
CA ALA A 24 0.08 9.89 15.17
C ALA A 24 0.08 9.32 16.60
N PRO A 25 -0.99 8.62 17.02
CA PRO A 25 -1.01 7.94 18.31
C PRO A 25 0.02 6.80 18.33
N PRO A 26 0.31 6.23 19.49
CA PRO A 26 1.13 5.02 19.55
C PRO A 26 0.55 3.88 18.69
N TRP A 27 1.44 3.16 18.02
CA TRP A 27 1.13 1.96 17.25
C TRP A 27 2.04 0.81 17.70
N PRO A 28 1.77 0.19 18.86
CA PRO A 28 2.61 -0.89 19.40
C PRO A 28 2.75 -2.06 18.43
N GLU A 29 1.72 -2.30 17.61
CA GLU A 29 1.65 -3.38 16.61
C GLU A 29 2.73 -3.27 15.52
N VAL A 30 3.24 -2.04 15.29
CA VAL A 30 4.35 -1.78 14.37
C VAL A 30 5.58 -1.18 15.08
N GLY A 31 5.67 -1.40 16.39
CA GLY A 31 6.82 -0.99 17.21
C GLY A 31 6.90 0.51 17.51
N VAL A 32 5.80 1.27 17.39
CA VAL A 32 5.72 2.69 17.73
C VAL A 32 5.03 2.84 19.08
N ASN A 33 5.81 2.90 20.16
CA ASN A 33 5.30 2.91 21.54
C ASN A 33 5.02 4.31 22.10
N LYS A 34 5.41 5.38 21.38
CA LYS A 34 5.25 6.78 21.83
C LYS A 34 4.45 7.57 20.77
N PRO A 35 3.70 8.60 21.19
CA PRO A 35 3.07 9.53 20.26
C PRO A 35 4.14 10.16 19.34
N SER A 36 3.77 10.36 18.08
CA SER A 36 4.62 10.91 17.04
C SER A 36 3.80 11.78 16.10
N THR A 37 4.33 12.11 14.93
CA THR A 37 3.58 12.69 13.83
C THR A 37 3.68 11.79 12.59
N TRP A 38 2.75 11.97 11.66
CA TRP A 38 2.68 11.13 10.46
C TRP A 38 3.90 11.25 9.56
N ARG A 39 4.60 12.40 9.54
CA ARG A 39 5.78 12.56 8.68
C ARG A 39 6.89 11.53 8.98
N PRO A 40 7.45 11.43 10.20
CA PRO A 40 8.44 10.39 10.50
C PRO A 40 7.83 8.97 10.48
N LEU A 41 6.57 8.81 10.93
CA LEU A 41 5.90 7.51 10.93
C LEU A 41 5.68 7.00 9.51
N GLY A 42 5.17 7.83 8.61
CA GLY A 42 4.92 7.46 7.21
C GLY A 42 6.19 7.06 6.47
N VAL A 43 7.29 7.82 6.67
CA VAL A 43 8.61 7.45 6.13
C VAL A 43 9.07 6.10 6.68
N ARG A 44 8.95 5.89 8.00
CA ARG A 44 9.32 4.61 8.63
C ARG A 44 8.49 3.44 8.09
N LEU A 45 7.18 3.62 7.94
CA LEU A 45 6.29 2.59 7.38
C LEU A 45 6.61 2.29 5.91
N SER A 46 6.95 3.30 5.12
CA SER A 46 7.38 3.13 3.72
C SER A 46 8.67 2.31 3.63
N LEU A 47 9.68 2.63 4.46
CA LEU A 47 10.92 1.88 4.52
C LEU A 47 10.68 0.44 5.02
N LEU A 48 9.85 0.28 6.05
CA LEU A 48 9.49 -1.04 6.57
C LEU A 48 8.81 -1.89 5.48
N ALA A 49 7.83 -1.34 4.77
CA ALA A 49 7.16 -2.02 3.66
C ALA A 49 8.16 -2.43 2.57
N PHE A 50 9.07 -1.52 2.19
CA PHE A 50 10.12 -1.82 1.21
C PHE A 50 10.98 -3.01 1.64
N PHE A 51 11.59 -2.96 2.84
CA PHE A 51 12.53 -3.99 3.28
C PHE A 51 11.85 -5.32 3.61
N VAL A 52 10.63 -5.28 4.18
CA VAL A 52 9.86 -6.51 4.46
C VAL A 52 9.49 -7.20 3.15
N LEU A 53 8.98 -6.47 2.15
CA LEU A 53 8.66 -7.06 0.86
C LEU A 53 9.89 -7.53 0.10
N LEU A 54 10.97 -6.75 0.13
CA LEU A 54 12.24 -7.15 -0.48
C LEU A 54 12.73 -8.48 0.11
N LEU A 55 12.65 -8.63 1.44
CA LEU A 55 13.01 -9.87 2.13
C LEU A 55 12.06 -11.01 1.76
N VAL A 56 10.75 -10.80 1.89
CA VAL A 56 9.74 -11.85 1.66
C VAL A 56 9.81 -12.34 0.21
N ILE A 57 9.75 -11.43 -0.77
CA ILE A 57 9.80 -11.79 -2.18
C ILE A 57 11.19 -12.34 -2.53
N GLY A 58 12.25 -11.73 -2.01
CA GLY A 58 13.62 -12.21 -2.21
C GLY A 58 13.82 -13.64 -1.73
N VAL A 59 13.22 -14.05 -0.61
CA VAL A 59 13.25 -15.44 -0.14
C VAL A 59 12.46 -16.37 -1.07
N PHE A 60 11.27 -15.97 -1.54
CA PHE A 60 10.49 -16.76 -2.49
C PHE A 60 11.17 -16.94 -3.85
N TYR A 61 11.98 -15.98 -4.28
CA TYR A 61 12.74 -16.00 -5.54
C TYR A 61 14.22 -16.33 -5.33
N ALA A 62 14.63 -16.79 -4.13
CA ALA A 62 16.01 -17.15 -3.84
C ALA A 62 16.55 -18.19 -4.83
N GLY A 63 17.72 -17.91 -5.39
CA GLY A 63 18.34 -18.75 -6.42
C GLY A 63 17.74 -18.66 -7.82
N ARG A 64 16.69 -17.85 -8.01
CA ARG A 64 16.07 -17.62 -9.33
C ARG A 64 16.43 -16.26 -9.91
N VAL A 65 16.81 -15.29 -9.09
CA VAL A 65 17.21 -13.95 -9.53
C VAL A 65 18.73 -13.92 -9.72
N THR A 66 19.19 -13.53 -10.91
CA THR A 66 20.62 -13.32 -11.20
C THR A 66 20.93 -11.82 -11.16
N LEU A 67 22.20 -11.49 -10.83
CA LEU A 67 22.65 -10.09 -10.84
C LEU A 67 22.57 -9.50 -12.25
N GLU A 68 22.82 -10.30 -13.28
CA GLU A 68 22.68 -9.91 -14.67
C GLU A 68 21.25 -9.47 -15.01
N ALA A 69 20.25 -10.25 -14.59
CA ALA A 69 18.85 -9.90 -14.79
C ALA A 69 18.43 -8.62 -14.03
N VAL A 70 18.99 -8.39 -12.85
CA VAL A 70 18.78 -7.13 -12.11
C VAL A 70 19.29 -5.93 -12.91
N TRP A 71 20.51 -6.02 -13.46
CA TRP A 71 21.09 -4.97 -14.30
C TRP A 71 20.33 -4.78 -15.61
N ALA A 72 19.90 -5.87 -16.24
CA ALA A 72 19.09 -5.81 -17.46
C ALA A 72 17.69 -5.20 -17.23
N ALA A 73 17.12 -5.34 -16.02
CA ALA A 73 15.86 -4.71 -15.64
C ALA A 73 16.01 -3.23 -15.23
N ALA A 74 17.22 -2.76 -14.90
CA ALA A 74 17.43 -1.39 -14.41
C ALA A 74 16.89 -0.29 -15.34
N PRO A 75 16.99 -0.37 -16.70
CA PRO A 75 16.39 0.62 -17.60
C PRO A 75 14.86 0.70 -17.51
N LEU A 76 14.19 -0.32 -16.96
CA LEU A 76 12.75 -0.36 -16.78
C LEU A 76 12.29 0.39 -15.53
N LEU A 77 13.20 0.93 -14.71
CA LEU A 77 12.86 1.63 -13.46
C LEU A 77 11.80 2.73 -13.63
N PRO A 78 11.84 3.60 -14.65
CA PRO A 78 10.77 4.60 -14.84
C PRO A 78 9.39 3.96 -15.06
N LEU A 79 9.33 2.84 -15.79
CA LEU A 79 8.11 2.10 -16.04
C LEU A 79 7.61 1.39 -14.77
N ILE A 80 8.52 0.80 -13.99
CA ILE A 80 8.22 0.21 -12.69
C ILE A 80 7.58 1.24 -11.76
N LEU A 81 8.18 2.44 -11.65
CA LEU A 81 7.64 3.52 -10.83
C LEU A 81 6.29 4.02 -11.32
N LEU A 82 6.09 4.10 -12.64
CA LEU A 82 4.81 4.46 -13.23
C LEU A 82 3.72 3.45 -12.89
N PHE A 83 3.98 2.17 -13.05
CA PHE A 83 3.02 1.11 -12.70
C PHE A 83 2.77 1.05 -11.20
N ALA A 84 3.81 1.11 -10.37
CA ALA A 84 3.67 1.14 -8.93
C ALA A 84 2.81 2.33 -8.47
N GLY A 85 3.08 3.52 -8.98
CA GLY A 85 2.33 4.73 -8.63
C GLY A 85 0.88 4.73 -9.08
N THR A 86 0.61 4.22 -10.29
CA THR A 86 -0.76 4.14 -10.84
C THR A 86 -1.58 3.02 -10.21
N ASN A 87 -0.98 1.83 -10.00
CA ASN A 87 -1.65 0.71 -9.34
C ASN A 87 -2.03 1.04 -7.91
N SER A 88 -1.06 1.48 -7.11
CA SER A 88 -1.32 1.89 -5.72
C SER A 88 -2.36 3.01 -5.63
N PHE A 89 -2.31 3.99 -6.52
CA PHE A 89 -3.31 5.07 -6.54
C PHE A 89 -4.71 4.54 -6.85
N TYR A 90 -4.85 3.66 -7.84
CA TYR A 90 -6.11 3.04 -8.18
C TYR A 90 -6.66 2.21 -7.02
N GLU A 91 -5.84 1.41 -6.37
CA GLU A 91 -6.26 0.59 -5.24
C GLU A 91 -6.62 1.42 -4.01
N GLU A 92 -5.90 2.51 -3.72
CA GLU A 92 -6.29 3.43 -2.66
C GLU A 92 -7.64 4.11 -2.95
N ILE A 93 -7.95 4.40 -4.21
CA ILE A 93 -9.29 4.90 -4.57
C ILE A 93 -10.34 3.81 -4.34
N ALA A 94 -10.10 2.58 -4.80
CA ALA A 94 -11.08 1.51 -4.71
C ALA A 94 -11.37 1.09 -3.28
N TYR A 95 -10.34 0.77 -2.51
CA TYR A 95 -10.49 0.19 -1.17
C TYR A 95 -10.66 1.25 -0.07
N ARG A 96 -10.14 2.46 -0.25
CA ARG A 96 -10.17 3.49 0.81
C ARG A 96 -11.11 4.63 0.46
N ALA A 97 -10.96 5.27 -0.66
CA ALA A 97 -11.85 6.38 -1.01
C ALA A 97 -13.29 5.90 -1.28
N ALA A 98 -13.47 4.82 -2.03
CA ALA A 98 -14.80 4.33 -2.40
C ALA A 98 -15.44 3.42 -1.33
N LEU A 99 -14.65 2.64 -0.58
CA LEU A 99 -15.17 1.71 0.41
C LEU A 99 -15.00 2.23 1.85
N LEU A 100 -13.78 2.49 2.33
CA LEU A 100 -13.53 2.89 3.71
C LEU A 100 -14.24 4.21 4.08
N ALA A 101 -14.18 5.22 3.22
CA ALA A 101 -14.71 6.54 3.53
C ALA A 101 -16.23 6.55 3.82
N PRO A 102 -17.11 5.90 3.04
CA PRO A 102 -18.52 5.84 3.35
C PRO A 102 -18.83 4.95 4.57
N ILE A 103 -18.21 3.75 4.67
CA ILE A 103 -18.54 2.83 5.77
C ILE A 103 -18.02 3.31 7.12
N HIS A 104 -16.95 4.09 7.15
CA HIS A 104 -16.39 4.66 8.37
C HIS A 104 -17.42 5.52 9.14
N ARG A 105 -18.31 6.22 8.42
CA ARG A 105 -19.35 7.07 9.01
C ARG A 105 -20.44 6.26 9.70
N VAL A 106 -20.64 5.02 9.28
CA VAL A 106 -21.70 4.12 9.79
C VAL A 106 -21.15 3.17 10.86
N LEU A 107 -20.00 2.54 10.58
CA LEU A 107 -19.42 1.49 11.42
C LEU A 107 -18.36 1.99 12.42
N GLY A 108 -17.99 3.28 12.33
CA GLY A 108 -16.88 3.83 13.11
C GLY A 108 -15.50 3.35 12.67
N LYS A 109 -14.44 3.85 13.34
CA LYS A 109 -13.04 3.67 12.92
C LYS A 109 -12.62 2.19 12.90
N THR A 110 -12.81 1.49 14.01
CA THR A 110 -12.26 0.14 14.18
C THR A 110 -12.85 -0.86 13.18
N HIS A 111 -14.19 -0.95 13.12
CA HIS A 111 -14.85 -1.92 12.25
C HIS A 111 -14.63 -1.63 10.77
N SER A 112 -14.65 -0.36 10.37
CA SER A 112 -14.40 0.01 8.97
C SER A 112 -12.97 -0.30 8.53
N VAL A 113 -11.99 -0.05 9.39
CA VAL A 113 -10.58 -0.40 9.11
C VAL A 113 -10.40 -1.90 8.99
N LEU A 114 -10.94 -2.69 9.92
CA LEU A 114 -10.85 -4.14 9.88
C LEU A 114 -11.55 -4.74 8.65
N LEU A 115 -12.74 -4.26 8.33
CA LEU A 115 -13.51 -4.76 7.19
C LEU A 115 -12.79 -4.46 5.86
N THR A 116 -12.30 -3.24 5.67
CA THR A 116 -11.57 -2.88 4.44
C THR A 116 -10.21 -3.58 4.34
N ALA A 117 -9.55 -3.81 5.47
CA ALA A 117 -8.31 -4.57 5.54
C ALA A 117 -8.54 -6.04 5.14
N ALA A 118 -9.59 -6.68 5.68
CA ALA A 118 -9.96 -8.05 5.31
C ALA A 118 -10.32 -8.15 3.83
N PHE A 119 -11.11 -7.20 3.31
CA PHE A 119 -11.50 -7.18 1.91
C PHE A 119 -10.30 -6.98 0.96
N PHE A 120 -9.37 -6.09 1.34
CA PHE A 120 -8.11 -5.91 0.64
C PHE A 120 -7.28 -7.20 0.63
N GLY A 121 -7.16 -7.86 1.78
CA GLY A 121 -6.45 -9.13 1.89
C GLY A 121 -7.05 -10.22 1.01
N ILE A 122 -8.37 -10.41 1.04
CA ILE A 122 -9.06 -11.41 0.20
C ILE A 122 -8.81 -11.16 -1.29
N GLY A 123 -8.82 -9.89 -1.72
CA GLY A 123 -8.51 -9.50 -3.10
C GLY A 123 -7.10 -9.91 -3.55
N HIS A 124 -6.19 -10.16 -2.61
CA HIS A 124 -4.79 -10.56 -2.87
C HIS A 124 -4.52 -12.07 -2.76
N PHE A 125 -5.58 -12.90 -2.74
CA PHE A 125 -5.41 -14.36 -2.66
C PHE A 125 -4.54 -14.93 -3.79
N TYR A 126 -4.60 -14.34 -4.97
CA TYR A 126 -3.78 -14.70 -6.14
C TYR A 126 -2.56 -13.78 -6.33
N GLY A 127 -2.23 -12.99 -5.31
CA GLY A 127 -1.08 -12.09 -5.31
C GLY A 127 0.25 -12.76 -4.95
N VAL A 128 1.22 -11.95 -4.52
CA VAL A 128 2.53 -12.42 -4.07
C VAL A 128 2.75 -11.95 -2.62
N PRO A 129 2.94 -12.88 -1.68
CA PRO A 129 2.86 -14.34 -1.78
C PRO A 129 1.43 -14.84 -2.01
N TYR A 130 1.31 -15.99 -2.64
CA TYR A 130 0.05 -16.61 -3.02
C TYR A 130 -0.70 -17.24 -1.83
N GLY A 131 -2.05 -17.30 -1.89
CA GLY A 131 -2.90 -18.05 -0.98
C GLY A 131 -3.17 -17.33 0.34
N LEU A 132 -3.45 -18.09 1.40
CA LEU A 132 -3.81 -17.54 2.71
C LEU A 132 -2.71 -16.67 3.33
N LEU A 133 -1.45 -16.97 3.03
CA LEU A 133 -0.34 -16.14 3.49
C LEU A 133 -0.39 -14.76 2.85
N GLY A 134 -0.65 -14.68 1.55
CA GLY A 134 -0.85 -13.43 0.84
C GLY A 134 -2.04 -12.64 1.38
N VAL A 135 -3.16 -13.33 1.64
CA VAL A 135 -4.34 -12.72 2.29
C VAL A 135 -3.97 -12.10 3.63
N ALA A 136 -3.25 -12.82 4.49
CA ALA A 136 -2.88 -12.34 5.83
C ALA A 136 -1.95 -11.12 5.76
N PHE A 137 -0.89 -11.19 4.93
CA PHE A 137 0.04 -10.06 4.75
C PHE A 137 -0.64 -8.84 4.13
N SER A 138 -1.46 -9.03 3.10
CA SER A 138 -2.17 -7.92 2.46
C SER A 138 -3.25 -7.35 3.38
N ALA A 139 -3.95 -8.16 4.19
CA ALA A 139 -4.88 -7.66 5.18
C ALA A 139 -4.18 -6.80 6.24
N PHE A 140 -3.03 -7.24 6.77
CA PHE A 140 -2.24 -6.45 7.71
C PHE A 140 -1.75 -5.14 7.08
N PHE A 141 -1.22 -5.21 5.87
CA PHE A 141 -0.81 -4.03 5.11
C PHE A 141 -1.99 -3.09 4.84
N GLY A 142 -3.14 -3.64 4.41
CA GLY A 142 -4.38 -2.91 4.20
C GLY A 142 -4.89 -2.21 5.46
N TRP A 143 -4.69 -2.80 6.64
CA TRP A 143 -4.98 -2.19 7.93
C TRP A 143 -4.11 -0.95 8.20
N ILE A 144 -2.80 -1.04 7.90
CA ILE A 144 -1.88 0.11 8.01
C ILE A 144 -2.35 1.26 7.10
N LEU A 145 -2.65 0.95 5.83
CA LEU A 145 -3.07 1.94 4.84
C LEU A 145 -4.41 2.60 5.20
N ALA A 146 -5.39 1.80 5.67
CA ALA A 146 -6.69 2.31 6.09
C ALA A 146 -6.57 3.24 7.32
N ARG A 147 -5.75 2.87 8.32
CA ARG A 147 -5.47 3.75 9.47
C ARG A 147 -4.78 5.04 9.03
N SER A 148 -3.79 4.94 8.15
CA SER A 148 -3.05 6.10 7.65
C SER A 148 -3.98 7.11 6.99
N MET A 149 -4.91 6.66 6.15
CA MET A 149 -5.89 7.52 5.49
C MET A 149 -6.81 8.22 6.49
N LEU A 150 -7.34 7.50 7.49
CA LEU A 150 -8.26 8.08 8.48
C LEU A 150 -7.54 9.07 9.40
N GLU A 151 -6.31 8.79 9.81
CA GLU A 151 -5.56 9.64 10.73
C GLU A 151 -5.05 10.92 10.06
N THR A 152 -4.63 10.83 8.80
CA THR A 152 -4.15 11.99 8.03
C THR A 152 -5.26 12.70 7.26
N LYS A 153 -6.44 12.11 7.19
CA LYS A 153 -7.60 12.60 6.40
C LYS A 153 -7.27 12.84 4.94
N GLY A 154 -6.41 12.00 4.35
CA GLY A 154 -5.96 12.14 2.96
C GLY A 154 -5.29 10.92 2.38
N ILE A 155 -5.07 10.97 1.05
CA ILE A 155 -4.56 9.84 0.26
C ILE A 155 -3.03 9.76 0.21
N PHE A 156 -2.30 10.84 0.57
CA PHE A 156 -0.86 10.91 0.32
C PHE A 156 -0.08 9.77 1.01
N TRP A 157 -0.23 9.60 2.33
CA TRP A 157 0.53 8.60 3.06
C TRP A 157 0.16 7.17 2.69
N PRO A 158 -1.14 6.76 2.65
CA PRO A 158 -1.45 5.41 2.21
C PRO A 158 -0.95 5.15 0.79
N TRP A 159 -1.11 6.10 -0.15
CA TRP A 159 -0.60 5.95 -1.50
C TRP A 159 0.94 5.83 -1.55
N LEU A 160 1.69 6.66 -0.83
CA LEU A 160 3.15 6.61 -0.85
C LEU A 160 3.69 5.30 -0.26
N ILE A 161 3.15 4.87 0.89
CA ILE A 161 3.55 3.60 1.53
C ILE A 161 3.25 2.44 0.57
N HIS A 162 2.09 2.46 -0.08
CA HIS A 162 1.68 1.44 -1.04
C HIS A 162 2.54 1.46 -2.31
N MET A 163 2.78 2.62 -2.90
CA MET A 163 3.64 2.79 -4.07
C MET A 163 5.06 2.24 -3.83
N ILE A 164 5.62 2.49 -2.65
CA ILE A 164 6.94 1.95 -2.29
C ILE A 164 6.92 0.42 -2.21
N ALA A 165 5.85 -0.17 -1.65
CA ALA A 165 5.62 -1.61 -1.63
C ALA A 165 5.51 -2.18 -3.06
N ASP A 166 4.68 -1.58 -3.90
CA ASP A 166 4.48 -1.97 -5.29
C ASP A 166 5.74 -1.84 -6.13
N THR A 167 6.60 -0.88 -5.84
CA THR A 167 7.90 -0.75 -6.54
C THR A 167 8.75 -2.00 -6.38
N VAL A 168 8.72 -2.65 -5.22
CA VAL A 168 9.40 -3.93 -5.01
C VAL A 168 8.75 -5.04 -5.83
N ILE A 169 7.42 -5.14 -5.80
CA ILE A 169 6.66 -6.17 -6.52
C ILE A 169 6.88 -6.05 -8.03
N PHE A 170 6.67 -4.86 -8.60
CA PHE A 170 6.89 -4.62 -10.04
C PHE A 170 8.36 -4.75 -10.45
N GLY A 171 9.29 -4.43 -9.53
CA GLY A 171 10.72 -4.68 -9.74
C GLY A 171 11.03 -6.17 -9.94
N PHE A 172 10.51 -7.04 -9.07
CA PHE A 172 10.69 -8.48 -9.23
C PHE A 172 9.97 -9.03 -10.48
N LEU A 173 8.81 -8.50 -10.83
CA LEU A 173 8.11 -8.87 -12.07
C LEU A 173 8.92 -8.47 -13.31
N ALA A 174 9.53 -7.29 -13.33
CA ALA A 174 10.40 -6.84 -14.41
C ALA A 174 11.65 -7.71 -14.56
N ILE A 175 12.30 -8.08 -13.43
CA ILE A 175 13.44 -9.00 -13.44
C ILE A 175 13.04 -10.36 -14.02
N GLY A 176 11.90 -10.90 -13.60
CA GLY A 176 11.38 -12.16 -14.13
C GLY A 176 11.07 -12.10 -15.64
N ALA A 177 10.48 -11.00 -16.12
CA ALA A 177 10.18 -10.80 -17.53
C ALA A 177 11.45 -10.76 -18.39
N VAL A 178 12.49 -10.06 -17.93
CA VAL A 178 13.78 -10.00 -18.63
C VAL A 178 14.45 -11.38 -18.71
N GLN A 179 14.40 -12.18 -17.63
CA GLN A 179 14.97 -13.53 -17.61
C GLN A 179 14.26 -14.51 -18.57
N LEU A 180 12.97 -14.29 -18.85
CA LEU A 180 12.22 -15.13 -19.79
C LEU A 180 12.41 -14.73 -21.25
N SER A 181 12.93 -13.53 -21.51
CA SER A 181 13.13 -12.98 -22.86
C SER A 181 14.57 -13.16 -23.40
N GLY A 182 15.53 -13.52 -22.55
CA GLY A 182 16.93 -13.80 -22.90
C GLY A 182 17.22 -15.29 -22.91
#